data_28a5bac7edf15307770f84e19945e9c7
#
_entry.id   28a5bac7edf15307770f84e19945e9c7
#
_cell.length_a   1.000
_cell.length_b   1.000
_cell.length_c   1.000
_cell.angle_alpha   90.00
_cell.angle_beta   90.00
_cell.angle_gamma   90.00
#
_symmetry.space_group_name_H-M   'P 1'
#
loop_
_entity.id
_entity.type
_entity.pdbx_description
1 polymer ?
#
loop_
_entity_poly.entity_id
_entity_poly.type
_entity_poly.pdbx_seq_one_letter_code
_entity_poly.pdbx_strand_id
1 'polypeptide(L)'
;MHAVASAPVRFAPIARVPAHRRRTSTAVKPGVPRRRAASIAARASSPKNASQEINAAKLSVLVDDLRAASGDANGTDLTEEDRSEVESILSVIKSLCPTDNRAGVHVDGTLAGTDWELIYTDSAGNSSGKIGPFVGKVKQVFKPADGGGPGTYTNVVELFGGVFTVKLDAVAEVVGKDEAGDKLKVTFVDTSVWVLGSELFRKPFPEGRSGTWVMKHVSETLRVLRTNQGNVFALGRVE
;
A
#
# COMPACT_ATOMS: atom_id res chain seq x y z
N MET A 1 21.43 39.02 -25.69
CA MET A 1 19.97 39.11 -25.49
C MET A 1 19.30 38.42 -26.69
N HIS A 2 18.90 37.18 -26.55
CA HIS A 2 18.13 36.45 -27.57
C HIS A 2 16.78 36.03 -26.95
N ALA A 3 15.70 36.61 -27.44
CA ALA A 3 14.33 36.26 -27.08
C ALA A 3 13.93 34.98 -27.80
N VAL A 4 13.52 33.94 -27.06
CA VAL A 4 12.93 32.72 -27.61
C VAL A 4 11.41 32.91 -27.60
N ALA A 5 10.83 32.95 -28.77
CA ALA A 5 9.39 33.08 -28.98
C ALA A 5 8.72 31.69 -28.78
N SER A 6 7.75 31.63 -27.88
CA SER A 6 6.90 30.45 -27.66
C SER A 6 5.77 30.39 -28.70
N ALA A 7 5.64 29.27 -29.40
CA ALA A 7 4.57 29.01 -30.33
C ALA A 7 3.29 28.49 -29.62
N PRO A 8 2.08 28.84 -30.06
CA PRO A 8 0.84 28.40 -29.43
C PRO A 8 0.48 26.97 -29.85
N VAL A 9 0.06 26.17 -28.87
CA VAL A 9 -0.49 24.81 -29.05
C VAL A 9 -1.91 24.91 -29.59
N ARG A 10 -2.14 24.34 -30.77
CA ARG A 10 -3.48 24.25 -31.41
C ARG A 10 -4.17 22.96 -30.94
N PHE A 11 -5.33 23.07 -30.32
CA PHE A 11 -6.24 21.96 -30.03
C PHE A 11 -7.06 21.57 -31.28
N ALA A 12 -7.07 20.27 -31.59
CA ALA A 12 -7.91 19.70 -32.62
C ALA A 12 -9.32 19.43 -32.09
N PRO A 13 -10.39 19.56 -32.93
CA PRO A 13 -11.75 19.37 -32.46
C PRO A 13 -12.15 17.91 -32.34
N ILE A 14 -12.94 17.61 -31.29
CA ILE A 14 -13.46 16.29 -30.92
C ILE A 14 -14.55 15.87 -31.91
N ALA A 15 -14.40 14.69 -32.50
CA ALA A 15 -15.37 14.08 -33.41
C ALA A 15 -16.63 13.60 -32.65
N ARG A 16 -17.81 13.95 -33.19
CA ARG A 16 -19.14 13.52 -32.68
C ARG A 16 -19.38 12.05 -32.99
N VAL A 17 -19.78 11.28 -31.95
CA VAL A 17 -20.26 9.90 -32.06
C VAL A 17 -21.74 9.89 -32.49
N PRO A 18 -22.17 9.07 -33.47
CA PRO A 18 -23.56 8.97 -33.91
C PRO A 18 -24.43 8.13 -32.97
N ALA A 19 -25.67 8.58 -32.77
CA ALA A 19 -26.69 7.95 -31.95
C ALA A 19 -27.15 6.59 -32.51
N HIS A 20 -27.17 5.56 -31.69
CA HIS A 20 -27.68 4.23 -32.03
C HIS A 20 -29.22 4.15 -31.84
N ARG A 21 -29.86 3.65 -32.89
CA ARG A 21 -31.26 3.34 -33.15
C ARG A 21 -31.89 2.46 -32.06
N ARG A 22 -33.09 2.89 -31.61
CA ARG A 22 -34.06 2.08 -30.85
C ARG A 22 -34.51 0.85 -31.65
N ARG A 23 -34.46 -0.33 -31.03
CA ARG A 23 -35.18 -1.52 -31.50
C ARG A 23 -36.39 -1.78 -30.61
N THR A 24 -37.50 -2.01 -31.26
CA THR A 24 -38.85 -2.25 -30.77
C THR A 24 -38.99 -3.59 -30.07
N SER A 25 -39.76 -3.57 -29.00
CA SER A 25 -40.32 -4.63 -28.19
C SER A 25 -41.07 -5.70 -28.98
N THR A 26 -40.80 -6.96 -28.71
CA THR A 26 -41.68 -8.06 -29.02
C THR A 26 -42.21 -8.72 -27.73
N ALA A 27 -43.51 -8.87 -27.64
CA ALA A 27 -44.28 -9.39 -26.52
C ALA A 27 -43.92 -10.84 -26.19
N VAL A 28 -43.71 -11.14 -24.90
CA VAL A 28 -43.53 -12.51 -24.35
C VAL A 28 -44.81 -12.95 -23.64
N LYS A 29 -45.33 -14.13 -24.00
CA LYS A 29 -46.47 -14.80 -23.40
C LYS A 29 -46.23 -15.21 -21.96
N PRO A 30 -47.24 -15.25 -21.07
CA PRO A 30 -47.07 -15.67 -19.68
C PRO A 30 -46.87 -17.18 -19.58
N GLY A 31 -45.71 -17.61 -19.09
CA GLY A 31 -45.39 -19.00 -18.78
C GLY A 31 -45.67 -19.34 -17.32
N VAL A 32 -46.23 -20.49 -17.11
CA VAL A 32 -46.62 -21.17 -15.88
C VAL A 32 -45.48 -21.17 -14.82
N PRO A 33 -45.76 -20.95 -13.52
CA PRO A 33 -44.72 -20.99 -12.49
C PRO A 33 -44.28 -22.43 -12.19
N ARG A 34 -43.11 -22.83 -12.65
CA ARG A 34 -42.42 -24.02 -12.18
C ARG A 34 -41.89 -23.78 -10.76
N ARG A 35 -42.41 -24.49 -9.77
CA ARG A 35 -41.84 -24.59 -8.43
C ARG A 35 -40.37 -25.00 -8.54
N ARG A 36 -39.43 -24.04 -8.29
CA ARG A 36 -38.01 -24.35 -8.07
C ARG A 36 -37.89 -24.99 -6.69
N ALA A 37 -37.59 -26.29 -6.68
CA ALA A 37 -37.04 -26.95 -5.51
C ALA A 37 -35.73 -26.21 -5.16
N ALA A 38 -35.70 -25.59 -4.00
CA ALA A 38 -34.48 -25.00 -3.44
C ALA A 38 -33.53 -26.15 -3.12
N SER A 39 -32.60 -26.47 -4.00
CA SER A 39 -31.45 -27.29 -3.66
C SER A 39 -30.55 -26.45 -2.77
N ILE A 40 -30.54 -26.73 -1.48
CA ILE A 40 -29.50 -26.35 -0.55
C ILE A 40 -28.28 -27.18 -0.96
N ALA A 41 -27.55 -26.67 -1.99
CA ALA A 41 -26.21 -27.15 -2.28
C ALA A 41 -25.34 -26.64 -1.15
N ALA A 42 -25.03 -27.50 -0.18
CA ALA A 42 -23.93 -27.28 0.74
C ALA A 42 -22.70 -26.96 -0.13
N ARG A 43 -22.23 -25.71 -0.05
CA ARG A 43 -21.04 -25.24 -0.74
C ARG A 43 -19.84 -25.88 -0.03
N ALA A 44 -19.53 -27.12 -0.43
CA ALA A 44 -18.28 -27.75 -0.03
C ALA A 44 -17.14 -26.83 -0.52
N SER A 45 -16.49 -26.15 0.41
CA SER A 45 -15.31 -25.34 0.11
C SER A 45 -14.26 -26.24 -0.53
N SER A 46 -13.77 -25.85 -1.70
CA SER A 46 -12.68 -26.56 -2.37
C SER A 46 -11.50 -26.65 -1.40
N PRO A 47 -10.71 -27.75 -1.38
CA PRO A 47 -9.59 -27.91 -0.47
C PRO A 47 -8.54 -26.76 -0.57
N LYS A 48 -8.47 -26.09 -1.72
CA LYS A 48 -7.67 -24.86 -1.88
C LYS A 48 -8.21 -23.69 -1.03
N ASN A 49 -9.53 -23.55 -0.92
CA ASN A 49 -10.14 -22.48 -0.12
C ASN A 49 -9.90 -22.71 1.38
N ALA A 50 -10.02 -23.96 1.85
CA ALA A 50 -9.74 -24.29 3.25
C ALA A 50 -8.30 -24.00 3.66
N SER A 51 -7.32 -24.30 2.81
CA SER A 51 -5.91 -23.97 3.08
C SER A 51 -5.67 -22.47 3.10
N GLN A 52 -6.32 -21.69 2.24
CA GLN A 52 -6.23 -20.24 2.22
C GLN A 52 -6.85 -19.62 3.47
N GLU A 53 -8.00 -20.10 3.92
CA GLU A 53 -8.66 -19.64 5.15
C GLU A 53 -7.81 -19.93 6.39
N ILE A 54 -7.17 -21.12 6.47
CA ILE A 54 -6.26 -21.48 7.55
C ILE A 54 -5.02 -20.55 7.56
N ASN A 55 -4.46 -20.27 6.40
CA ASN A 55 -3.31 -19.38 6.31
C ASN A 55 -3.68 -17.94 6.67
N ALA A 56 -4.86 -17.46 6.27
CA ALA A 56 -5.36 -16.13 6.64
C ALA A 56 -5.57 -16.01 8.16
N ALA A 57 -6.16 -17.03 8.81
CA ALA A 57 -6.33 -17.06 10.26
C ALA A 57 -4.98 -17.08 11.00
N LYS A 58 -4.01 -17.88 10.53
CA LYS A 58 -2.64 -17.88 11.09
C LYS A 58 -1.95 -16.54 10.92
N LEU A 59 -2.11 -15.91 9.76
CA LEU A 59 -1.52 -14.60 9.48
C LEU A 59 -2.09 -13.52 10.42
N SER A 60 -3.40 -13.54 10.71
CA SER A 60 -4.01 -12.61 11.66
C SER A 60 -3.37 -12.72 13.05
N VAL A 61 -3.22 -13.94 13.56
CA VAL A 61 -2.56 -14.16 14.87
C VAL A 61 -1.13 -13.65 14.85
N LEU A 62 -0.36 -13.94 13.81
CA LEU A 62 1.03 -13.47 13.69
C LEU A 62 1.15 -11.95 13.56
N VAL A 63 0.15 -11.28 12.99
CA VAL A 63 0.11 -9.80 12.96
C VAL A 63 -0.11 -9.23 14.36
N ASP A 64 -0.98 -9.86 15.16
CA ASP A 64 -1.22 -9.46 16.55
C ASP A 64 0.02 -9.73 17.41
N ASP A 65 0.67 -10.89 17.25
CA ASP A 65 1.93 -11.21 17.92
C ASP A 65 3.03 -10.22 17.54
N LEU A 66 3.13 -9.86 16.26
CA LEU A 66 4.07 -8.86 15.77
C LEU A 66 3.83 -7.48 16.37
N ARG A 67 2.58 -7.06 16.51
CA ARG A 67 2.22 -5.81 17.19
C ARG A 67 2.65 -5.82 18.66
N ALA A 68 2.35 -6.91 19.36
CA ALA A 68 2.71 -7.08 20.76
C ALA A 68 4.23 -7.05 20.97
N ALA A 69 5.00 -7.79 20.15
CA ALA A 69 6.45 -7.85 20.22
C ALA A 69 7.13 -6.52 19.82
N SER A 70 6.52 -5.73 18.92
CA SER A 70 7.09 -4.45 18.45
C SER A 70 6.88 -3.29 19.42
N GLY A 71 5.94 -3.40 20.35
CA GLY A 71 5.62 -2.35 21.30
C GLY A 71 5.08 -1.07 20.68
N ASP A 72 4.89 -0.02 21.49
CA ASP A 72 4.30 1.26 21.08
C ASP A 72 5.24 2.15 20.25
N ALA A 73 6.53 1.81 20.22
CA ALA A 73 7.57 2.58 19.54
C ALA A 73 7.96 2.03 18.17
N ASN A 74 7.08 1.26 17.52
CA ASN A 74 7.30 0.66 16.20
C ASN A 74 8.61 -0.19 16.12
N GLY A 75 9.05 -0.77 17.24
CA GLY A 75 10.29 -1.54 17.33
C GLY A 75 11.58 -0.73 17.49
N THR A 76 11.51 0.61 17.59
CA THR A 76 12.71 1.47 17.63
C THR A 76 13.47 1.45 18.97
N ASP A 77 12.85 0.97 20.03
CA ASP A 77 13.37 0.86 21.39
C ASP A 77 13.60 -0.58 21.87
N LEU A 78 13.41 -1.57 20.99
CA LEU A 78 13.58 -2.98 21.29
C LEU A 78 15.02 -3.31 21.66
N THR A 79 15.17 -4.22 22.62
CA THR A 79 16.45 -4.90 22.89
C THR A 79 16.82 -5.84 21.75
N GLU A 80 18.04 -6.36 21.76
CA GLU A 80 18.46 -7.36 20.75
C GLU A 80 17.67 -8.67 20.87
N GLU A 81 17.30 -9.06 22.08
CA GLU A 81 16.50 -10.25 22.34
C GLU A 81 15.08 -10.09 21.76
N ASP A 82 14.42 -8.96 22.03
CA ASP A 82 13.08 -8.65 21.49
C ASP A 82 13.10 -8.57 19.96
N ARG A 83 14.17 -8.01 19.36
CA ARG A 83 14.36 -7.98 17.89
C ARG A 83 14.44 -9.39 17.31
N SER A 84 15.13 -10.32 17.98
CA SER A 84 15.22 -11.70 17.55
C SER A 84 13.85 -12.40 17.55
N GLU A 85 12.99 -12.08 18.53
CA GLU A 85 11.60 -12.55 18.54
C GLU A 85 10.82 -12.02 17.33
N VAL A 86 10.87 -10.70 17.06
CA VAL A 86 10.24 -10.09 15.90
C VAL A 86 10.72 -10.70 14.58
N GLU A 87 12.03 -10.94 14.44
CA GLU A 87 12.60 -11.59 13.25
C GLU A 87 12.08 -13.03 13.08
N SER A 88 11.91 -13.76 14.19
CA SER A 88 11.32 -15.10 14.18
C SER A 88 9.88 -15.06 13.65
N ILE A 89 9.04 -14.14 14.14
CA ILE A 89 7.66 -13.95 13.67
C ILE A 89 7.65 -13.61 12.19
N LEU A 90 8.48 -12.65 11.75
CA LEU A 90 8.57 -12.26 10.33
C LEU A 90 9.04 -13.41 9.43
N SER A 91 9.89 -14.29 9.92
CA SER A 91 10.32 -15.50 9.21
C SER A 91 9.17 -16.48 9.00
N VAL A 92 8.33 -16.67 10.02
CA VAL A 92 7.12 -17.52 9.91
C VAL A 92 6.13 -16.90 8.91
N ILE A 93 5.87 -15.59 9.00
CA ILE A 93 5.01 -14.87 8.06
C ILE A 93 5.47 -15.09 6.61
N LYS A 94 6.77 -14.93 6.36
CA LYS A 94 7.36 -15.16 5.05
C LYS A 94 7.12 -16.59 4.54
N SER A 95 7.17 -17.60 5.43
CA SER A 95 6.94 -19.00 5.06
C SER A 95 5.49 -19.32 4.70
N LEU A 96 4.52 -18.57 5.25
CA LEU A 96 3.10 -18.74 4.97
C LEU A 96 2.67 -18.16 3.63
N CYS A 97 3.45 -17.26 3.06
CA CYS A 97 3.16 -16.65 1.78
C CYS A 97 4.02 -17.27 0.69
N PRO A 98 3.39 -17.95 -0.26
CA PRO A 98 4.06 -18.27 -1.50
C PRO A 98 4.44 -16.97 -2.23
N THR A 99 5.51 -17.03 -2.96
CA THR A 99 6.31 -16.05 -3.69
C THR A 99 5.60 -14.98 -4.56
N ASP A 100 4.29 -14.81 -4.44
CA ASP A 100 3.51 -13.81 -5.19
C ASP A 100 3.52 -12.42 -4.52
N ASN A 101 4.71 -11.97 -4.14
CA ASN A 101 4.91 -10.62 -3.60
C ASN A 101 4.76 -9.61 -4.75
N ARG A 102 3.59 -9.00 -4.85
CA ARG A 102 3.25 -8.08 -5.94
C ARG A 102 3.41 -6.64 -5.49
N ALA A 103 4.55 -6.05 -5.78
CA ALA A 103 4.69 -4.60 -5.62
C ALA A 103 3.64 -3.83 -6.44
N GLY A 104 3.23 -4.38 -7.58
CA GLY A 104 2.21 -3.81 -8.46
C GLY A 104 0.87 -3.53 -7.80
N VAL A 105 0.44 -4.34 -6.82
CA VAL A 105 -0.86 -4.17 -6.15
C VAL A 105 -1.03 -2.82 -5.44
N HIS A 106 0.08 -2.14 -5.10
CA HIS A 106 0.07 -0.81 -4.53
C HIS A 106 -0.01 0.29 -5.58
N VAL A 107 0.39 -0.01 -6.82
CA VAL A 107 0.47 0.96 -7.92
C VAL A 107 -0.71 0.81 -8.87
N ASP A 108 -1.20 -0.42 -9.07
CA ASP A 108 -2.29 -0.74 -10.00
C ASP A 108 -3.71 -0.49 -9.44
N GLY A 109 -3.81 -0.15 -8.17
CA GLY A 109 -5.08 0.15 -7.53
C GLY A 109 -5.71 -1.01 -6.75
N THR A 110 -5.16 -2.22 -6.79
CA THR A 110 -5.72 -3.40 -6.08
C THR A 110 -5.75 -3.18 -4.57
N LEU A 111 -4.70 -2.56 -3.99
CA LEU A 111 -4.60 -2.15 -2.58
C LEU A 111 -4.46 -0.63 -2.43
N ALA A 112 -4.74 0.13 -3.49
CA ALA A 112 -4.67 1.59 -3.46
C ALA A 112 -5.81 2.20 -2.65
N GLY A 113 -5.55 3.36 -2.06
CA GLY A 113 -6.51 4.05 -1.21
C GLY A 113 -6.67 3.42 0.17
N THR A 114 -5.84 2.43 0.51
CA THR A 114 -5.77 1.87 1.85
C THR A 114 -4.61 2.48 2.62
N ASP A 115 -4.87 2.88 3.85
CA ASP A 115 -3.84 3.34 4.77
C ASP A 115 -3.16 2.12 5.41
N TRP A 116 -1.83 2.18 5.48
CA TRP A 116 -1.01 1.17 6.12
C TRP A 116 -0.32 1.77 7.33
N GLU A 117 -0.56 1.21 8.51
CA GLU A 117 0.08 1.65 9.75
C GLU A 117 1.35 0.83 10.01
N LEU A 118 2.44 1.51 10.36
CA LEU A 118 3.69 0.86 10.73
C LEU A 118 3.51 0.08 12.03
N ILE A 119 3.86 -1.19 11.99
CA ILE A 119 3.90 -2.09 13.16
C ILE A 119 5.33 -2.20 13.67
N TYR A 120 6.28 -2.44 12.74
CA TYR A 120 7.68 -2.68 13.07
C TYR A 120 8.62 -2.11 12.04
N THR A 121 9.75 -1.59 12.52
CA THR A 121 10.92 -1.32 11.70
C THR A 121 12.20 -1.38 12.53
N ASP A 122 13.27 -1.86 11.91
CA ASP A 122 14.63 -1.78 12.42
C ASP A 122 15.35 -0.48 11.98
N SER A 123 14.67 0.42 11.28
CA SER A 123 15.22 1.69 10.83
C SER A 123 15.35 2.68 11.98
N ALA A 124 16.51 3.30 12.12
CA ALA A 124 16.74 4.40 13.04
C ALA A 124 16.35 5.79 12.47
N GLY A 125 15.92 5.85 11.21
CA GLY A 125 15.61 7.10 10.51
C GLY A 125 14.21 7.65 10.81
N ASN A 126 13.91 8.85 10.32
CA ASN A 126 12.60 9.51 10.51
C ASN A 126 11.40 8.71 9.99
N SER A 127 11.62 7.79 9.04
CA SER A 127 10.59 6.88 8.53
C SER A 127 10.11 5.85 9.55
N SER A 128 10.82 5.68 10.68
CA SER A 128 10.37 4.87 11.81
C SER A 128 9.32 5.54 12.69
N GLY A 129 9.03 6.81 12.44
CA GLY A 129 8.18 7.63 13.29
C GLY A 129 8.97 8.40 14.36
N LYS A 130 10.28 8.20 14.48
CA LYS A 130 11.10 8.87 15.50
C LYS A 130 11.43 10.29 15.07
N ILE A 131 10.94 11.26 15.84
CA ILE A 131 11.22 12.70 15.64
C ILE A 131 11.74 13.25 16.95
N GLY A 132 13.06 13.42 17.05
CA GLY A 132 13.73 13.77 18.30
C GLY A 132 13.51 12.67 19.36
N PRO A 133 13.03 13.03 20.56
CA PRO A 133 12.73 12.05 21.63
C PRO A 133 11.38 11.36 21.48
N PHE A 134 10.56 11.76 20.51
CA PHE A 134 9.19 11.26 20.34
C PHE A 134 9.12 10.21 19.25
N VAL A 135 8.23 9.22 19.44
CA VAL A 135 7.84 8.26 18.41
C VAL A 135 6.37 8.48 18.09
N GLY A 136 6.06 8.70 16.82
CA GLY A 136 4.71 8.95 16.32
C GLY A 136 4.13 7.73 15.61
N LYS A 137 2.82 7.78 15.39
CA LYS A 137 2.14 6.84 14.50
C LYS A 137 2.58 7.11 13.07
N VAL A 138 2.96 6.06 12.38
CA VAL A 138 3.39 6.16 10.97
C VAL A 138 2.34 5.50 10.10
N LYS A 139 1.85 6.26 9.12
CA LYS A 139 0.94 5.77 8.09
C LYS A 139 1.58 5.91 6.72
N GLN A 140 1.33 4.94 5.86
CA GLN A 140 1.76 4.96 4.47
C GLN A 140 0.55 4.80 3.56
N VAL A 141 0.38 5.73 2.63
CA VAL A 141 -0.73 5.77 1.69
C VAL A 141 -0.19 5.65 0.27
N PHE A 142 -0.74 4.72 -0.50
CA PHE A 142 -0.50 4.60 -1.93
C PHE A 142 -1.76 4.99 -2.70
N LYS A 143 -1.61 5.80 -3.73
CA LYS A 143 -2.68 6.11 -4.66
C LYS A 143 -2.23 5.72 -6.07
N PRO A 144 -3.08 5.01 -6.83
CA PRO A 144 -2.75 4.67 -8.21
C PRO A 144 -2.64 5.94 -9.04
N ALA A 145 -1.87 5.86 -10.11
CA ALA A 145 -1.89 6.91 -11.12
C ALA A 145 -3.05 6.72 -12.08
N ASP A 146 -3.65 7.82 -12.51
CA ASP A 146 -4.58 7.81 -13.62
C ASP A 146 -3.82 7.40 -14.90
N GLY A 147 -4.34 6.37 -15.62
CA GLY A 147 -3.77 5.94 -16.89
C GLY A 147 -2.54 5.01 -16.82
N GLY A 148 -2.25 4.38 -15.67
CA GLY A 148 -1.23 3.33 -15.56
C GLY A 148 0.22 3.83 -15.45
N GLY A 149 0.40 5.09 -15.12
CA GLY A 149 1.71 5.67 -14.77
C GLY A 149 2.17 5.31 -13.35
N PRO A 150 3.24 5.95 -12.84
CA PRO A 150 3.69 5.78 -11.46
C PRO A 150 2.64 6.31 -10.48
N GLY A 151 2.39 5.55 -9.41
CA GLY A 151 1.49 5.97 -8.33
C GLY A 151 2.13 7.01 -7.40
N THR A 152 1.33 7.65 -6.56
CA THR A 152 1.85 8.49 -5.48
C THR A 152 1.97 7.69 -4.19
N TYR A 153 2.96 8.05 -3.39
CA TYR A 153 3.23 7.50 -2.08
C TYR A 153 3.37 8.65 -1.08
N THR A 154 2.69 8.54 0.05
CA THR A 154 2.84 9.49 1.16
C THR A 154 3.13 8.71 2.44
N ASN A 155 4.23 9.06 3.12
CA ASN A 155 4.51 8.61 4.47
C ASN A 155 4.15 9.72 5.45
N VAL A 156 3.27 9.42 6.40
CA VAL A 156 2.73 10.37 7.37
C VAL A 156 3.17 9.95 8.76
N VAL A 157 3.84 10.82 9.50
CA VAL A 157 4.18 10.64 10.91
C VAL A 157 3.34 11.58 11.74
N GLU A 158 2.49 11.04 12.60
CA GLU A 158 1.59 11.79 13.47
C GLU A 158 2.10 11.73 14.92
N LEU A 159 2.31 12.89 15.53
CA LEU A 159 2.63 13.05 16.95
C LEU A 159 1.46 13.73 17.69
N PHE A 160 1.31 13.40 18.96
CA PHE A 160 0.31 14.03 19.86
C PHE A 160 -1.10 13.99 19.29
N GLY A 161 -1.52 12.83 18.74
CA GLY A 161 -2.86 12.69 18.18
C GLY A 161 -3.09 13.50 16.89
N GLY A 162 -2.02 13.78 16.12
CA GLY A 162 -2.12 14.51 14.85
C GLY A 162 -1.98 16.03 14.99
N VAL A 163 -1.76 16.54 16.21
CA VAL A 163 -1.46 17.98 16.43
C VAL A 163 -0.22 18.40 15.65
N PHE A 164 0.80 17.53 15.61
CA PHE A 164 1.99 17.70 14.81
C PHE A 164 2.11 16.56 13.82
N THR A 165 2.27 16.87 12.53
CA THR A 165 2.33 15.87 11.47
C THR A 165 3.50 16.19 10.53
N VAL A 166 4.29 15.18 10.22
CA VAL A 166 5.31 15.24 9.15
C VAL A 166 4.85 14.35 8.00
N LYS A 167 4.84 14.90 6.79
CA LYS A 167 4.53 14.15 5.56
C LYS A 167 5.75 14.12 4.67
N LEU A 168 5.98 12.97 4.05
CA LEU A 168 6.96 12.78 3.00
C LEU A 168 6.20 12.29 1.77
N ASP A 169 6.20 13.08 0.72
CA ASP A 169 5.56 12.76 -0.54
C ASP A 169 6.58 12.22 -1.55
N ALA A 170 6.17 11.21 -2.29
CA ALA A 170 7.00 10.52 -3.26
C ALA A 170 6.16 9.94 -4.40
N VAL A 171 6.84 9.57 -5.47
CA VAL A 171 6.31 8.80 -6.60
C VAL A 171 6.80 7.37 -6.47
N ALA A 172 5.91 6.39 -6.66
CA ALA A 172 6.20 4.97 -6.56
C ALA A 172 5.95 4.26 -7.89
N GLU A 173 6.93 3.51 -8.37
CA GLU A 173 6.86 2.75 -9.62
C GLU A 173 7.43 1.34 -9.45
N VAL A 174 6.82 0.34 -10.11
CA VAL A 174 7.37 -1.01 -10.18
C VAL A 174 8.51 -1.03 -11.19
N VAL A 175 9.72 -1.39 -10.75
CA VAL A 175 10.91 -1.35 -11.60
C VAL A 175 11.46 -2.71 -11.97
N GLY A 176 10.87 -3.78 -11.46
CA GLY A 176 11.25 -5.14 -11.80
C GLY A 176 10.96 -6.15 -10.71
N LYS A 177 11.42 -7.37 -10.98
CA LYS A 177 11.36 -8.50 -10.07
C LYS A 177 12.68 -9.24 -10.12
N ASP A 178 13.16 -9.69 -8.97
CA ASP A 178 14.27 -10.63 -8.87
C ASP A 178 13.91 -11.79 -7.93
N GLU A 179 14.87 -12.67 -7.63
CA GLU A 179 14.68 -13.80 -6.72
C GLU A 179 14.26 -13.37 -5.31
N ALA A 180 14.59 -12.14 -4.92
CA ALA A 180 14.25 -11.61 -3.61
C ALA A 180 12.82 -11.04 -3.51
N GLY A 181 12.14 -10.82 -4.64
CA GLY A 181 10.77 -10.28 -4.73
C GLY A 181 10.62 -9.13 -5.72
N ASP A 182 9.40 -8.60 -5.81
CA ASP A 182 9.11 -7.43 -6.64
C ASP A 182 9.77 -6.18 -6.06
N LYS A 183 10.31 -5.35 -6.96
CA LYS A 183 10.98 -4.09 -6.63
C LYS A 183 10.10 -2.90 -6.92
N LEU A 184 9.96 -2.05 -5.91
CA LEU A 184 9.30 -0.75 -5.99
C LEU A 184 10.36 0.34 -5.85
N LYS A 185 10.50 1.21 -6.85
CA LYS A 185 11.31 2.41 -6.74
C LYS A 185 10.44 3.54 -6.20
N VAL A 186 10.92 4.21 -5.17
CA VAL A 186 10.28 5.35 -4.53
C VAL A 186 11.16 6.57 -4.73
N THR A 187 10.67 7.53 -5.50
CA THR A 187 11.38 8.79 -5.78
C THR A 187 10.78 9.89 -4.92
N PHE A 188 11.58 10.43 -4.01
CA PHE A 188 11.12 11.43 -3.04
C PHE A 188 10.93 12.79 -3.72
N VAL A 189 9.79 13.42 -3.42
CA VAL A 189 9.39 14.72 -3.98
C VAL A 189 9.66 15.82 -2.96
N ASP A 190 8.97 15.78 -1.83
CA ASP A 190 9.14 16.77 -0.77
C ASP A 190 8.81 16.22 0.62
N THR A 191 9.15 16.99 1.64
CA THR A 191 8.68 16.77 3.00
C THR A 191 8.01 18.04 3.50
N SER A 192 6.91 17.88 4.26
CA SER A 192 6.16 18.98 4.84
C SER A 192 5.86 18.74 6.32
N VAL A 193 5.78 19.83 7.07
CA VAL A 193 5.45 19.86 8.49
C VAL A 193 4.13 20.58 8.67
N TRP A 194 3.24 19.98 9.42
CA TRP A 194 1.89 20.47 9.66
C TRP A 194 1.64 20.59 11.17
N VAL A 195 0.98 21.65 11.59
CA VAL A 195 0.58 21.88 12.96
C VAL A 195 -0.93 22.21 12.97
N LEU A 196 -1.71 21.49 13.76
CA LEU A 196 -3.18 21.66 13.87
C LEU A 196 -3.86 21.68 12.48
N GLY A 197 -3.39 20.83 11.55
CA GLY A 197 -3.95 20.71 10.21
C GLY A 197 -3.52 21.79 9.20
N SER A 198 -2.69 22.74 9.61
CA SER A 198 -2.12 23.79 8.72
C SER A 198 -0.68 23.48 8.36
N GLU A 199 -0.34 23.61 7.08
CA GLU A 199 1.04 23.45 6.61
C GLU A 199 1.89 24.61 7.10
N LEU A 200 2.92 24.31 7.89
CA LEU A 200 3.86 25.28 8.42
C LEU A 200 5.09 25.44 7.53
N PHE A 201 5.55 24.33 6.95
CA PHE A 201 6.80 24.27 6.21
C PHE A 201 6.77 23.16 5.18
N ARG A 202 7.37 23.40 3.99
CA ARG A 202 7.60 22.40 2.95
C ARG A 202 8.98 22.55 2.36
N LYS A 203 9.68 21.43 2.17
CA LYS A 203 11.01 21.40 1.59
C LYS A 203 11.09 20.32 0.51
N PRO A 204 11.41 20.67 -0.73
CA PRO A 204 11.64 19.69 -1.77
C PRO A 204 12.91 18.89 -1.51
N PHE A 205 12.91 17.63 -1.94
CA PHE A 205 14.13 16.83 -2.03
C PHE A 205 14.96 17.22 -3.25
N PRO A 206 16.28 17.01 -3.21
CA PRO A 206 17.10 17.11 -4.42
C PRO A 206 16.58 16.17 -5.50
N GLU A 207 16.60 16.63 -6.75
CA GLU A 207 16.13 15.87 -7.91
C GLU A 207 16.81 14.49 -7.99
N GLY A 208 16.04 13.45 -8.32
CA GLY A 208 16.52 12.08 -8.47
C GLY A 208 16.77 11.32 -7.16
N ARG A 209 16.52 11.91 -5.98
CA ARG A 209 16.66 11.19 -4.72
C ARG A 209 15.61 10.11 -4.61
N SER A 210 16.04 8.85 -4.59
CA SER A 210 15.16 7.69 -4.57
C SER A 210 15.70 6.56 -3.70
N GLY A 211 14.81 5.65 -3.30
CA GLY A 211 15.11 4.38 -2.68
C GLY A 211 14.45 3.24 -3.45
N THR A 212 14.95 2.03 -3.28
CA THR A 212 14.34 0.82 -3.82
C THR A 212 13.91 -0.07 -2.67
N TRP A 213 12.67 -0.53 -2.74
CA TRP A 213 12.07 -1.45 -1.77
C TRP A 213 11.79 -2.79 -2.44
N VAL A 214 12.15 -3.86 -1.73
CA VAL A 214 11.83 -5.22 -2.14
C VAL A 214 10.67 -5.72 -1.30
N MET A 215 9.55 -6.09 -1.92
CA MET A 215 8.40 -6.64 -1.24
C MET A 215 8.70 -8.07 -0.81
N LYS A 216 8.62 -8.34 0.50
CA LYS A 216 8.86 -9.65 1.09
C LYS A 216 7.57 -10.40 1.39
N HIS A 217 6.50 -9.66 1.64
CA HIS A 217 5.14 -10.16 1.83
C HIS A 217 4.16 -9.05 1.50
N VAL A 218 3.09 -9.38 0.78
CA VAL A 218 1.96 -8.49 0.51
C VAL A 218 0.68 -9.31 0.57
N SER A 219 -0.21 -8.94 1.48
CA SER A 219 -1.57 -9.48 1.60
C SER A 219 -2.56 -8.33 1.80
N GLU A 220 -3.82 -8.65 2.00
CA GLU A 220 -4.84 -7.64 2.31
C GLU A 220 -4.65 -7.02 3.70
N THR A 221 -3.98 -7.68 4.62
CA THR A 221 -3.85 -7.27 6.04
C THR A 221 -2.45 -6.88 6.45
N LEU A 222 -1.41 -7.38 5.76
CA LEU A 222 -0.02 -7.17 6.12
C LEU A 222 0.85 -6.93 4.89
N ARG A 223 1.79 -6.00 5.03
CA ARG A 223 2.85 -5.74 4.08
C ARG A 223 4.20 -5.74 4.78
N VAL A 224 5.15 -6.52 4.27
CA VAL A 224 6.54 -6.53 4.73
C VAL A 224 7.44 -6.17 3.55
N LEU A 225 8.28 -5.16 3.72
CA LEU A 225 9.24 -4.75 2.72
C LEU A 225 10.64 -4.59 3.32
N ARG A 226 11.65 -4.67 2.46
CA ARG A 226 13.04 -4.36 2.80
C ARG A 226 13.55 -3.27 1.88
N THR A 227 14.15 -2.23 2.46
CA THR A 227 14.75 -1.14 1.69
C THR A 227 16.12 -1.55 1.13
N ASN A 228 16.64 -0.78 0.17
CA ASN A 228 18.00 -0.94 -0.33
C ASN A 228 19.10 -0.66 0.71
N GLN A 229 18.74 -0.04 1.85
CA GLN A 229 19.64 0.13 3.00
C GLN A 229 19.61 -1.07 3.95
N GLY A 230 18.79 -2.08 3.67
CA GLY A 230 18.64 -3.28 4.46
C GLY A 230 17.53 -3.23 5.51
N ASN A 231 16.96 -2.06 5.78
CA ASN A 231 15.92 -1.90 6.80
C ASN A 231 14.63 -2.61 6.43
N VAL A 232 14.00 -3.22 7.42
CA VAL A 232 12.70 -3.89 7.31
C VAL A 232 11.60 -2.94 7.77
N PHE A 233 10.47 -3.00 7.08
CA PHE A 233 9.22 -2.34 7.47
C PHE A 233 8.09 -3.35 7.39
N ALA A 234 7.38 -3.56 8.47
CA ALA A 234 6.16 -4.35 8.53
C ALA A 234 4.98 -3.41 8.84
N LEU A 235 3.98 -3.43 7.99
CA LEU A 235 2.84 -2.53 8.08
C LEU A 235 1.54 -3.33 8.04
N GLY A 236 0.63 -3.03 8.96
CA GLY A 236 -0.73 -3.55 8.98
C GLY A 236 -1.68 -2.60 8.27
N ARG A 237 -2.71 -3.17 7.64
CA ARG A 237 -3.79 -2.37 7.06
C ARG A 237 -4.60 -1.69 8.17
N VAL A 238 -4.96 -0.44 7.98
CA VAL A 238 -5.92 0.28 8.84
C VAL A 238 -7.32 -0.05 8.34
N GLU A 239 -8.18 -0.50 9.23
CA GLU A 239 -9.61 -0.77 8.96
C GLU A 239 -10.43 0.53 8.92
#